data_3a31e892b335755ee5d4bd6fba192f39
#
_entry.id   3a31e892b335755ee5d4bd6fba192f39
#
_cell.length_a   1.000
_cell.length_b   1.000
_cell.length_c   1.000
_cell.angle_alpha   90.00
_cell.angle_beta   90.00
_cell.angle_gamma   90.00
#
_symmetry.space_group_name_H-M   'P 1'
#
loop_
_entity.id
_entity.type
_entity.pdbx_description
1 polymer ?
#
loop_
_entity_poly.entity_id
_entity_poly.type
_entity_poly.pdbx_seq_one_letter_code
_entity_poly.pdbx_strand_id
1 'polypeptide(L)'
;TENDLVFITNGGCVESTSIGSQDQPAVFNPMLRPGNGWDLWKKIAAQDPSFGHPEKFCSQPELSNWESATITTLDDKIPQYIKKICKRDPFSGHTVTGGIVTVKDSSWLLSWTLNRQQQFRDQPKNQLCVWVYGLFSDKPGDYVKKPMRDCTGREICMEWLYHIGVPEEDIAELAEHSANTVPAMMP
;
A
#
# COMPACT_ATOMS: atom_id res chain seq x y z
N THR A 1 -28.50 -6.83 25.71
CA THR A 1 -29.75 -7.61 25.84
C THR A 1 -29.78 -8.72 24.79
N GLU A 2 -30.67 -9.71 24.91
CA GLU A 2 -30.82 -10.80 23.92
C GLU A 2 -31.17 -10.31 22.50
N ASN A 3 -31.64 -9.09 22.37
CA ASN A 3 -32.02 -8.49 21.09
C ASN A 3 -30.94 -7.56 20.52
N ASP A 4 -29.81 -7.40 21.18
CA ASP A 4 -28.74 -6.54 20.71
C ASP A 4 -27.83 -7.30 19.72
N LEU A 5 -27.50 -6.67 18.59
CA LEU A 5 -26.52 -7.17 17.65
C LEU A 5 -25.19 -6.46 17.92
N VAL A 6 -24.16 -7.27 18.13
CA VAL A 6 -22.80 -6.76 18.36
C VAL A 6 -21.92 -7.15 17.17
N PHE A 7 -21.36 -6.16 16.49
CA PHE A 7 -20.39 -6.36 15.42
C PHE A 7 -18.99 -6.06 15.95
N ILE A 8 -18.08 -7.04 15.85
CA ILE A 8 -16.70 -6.90 16.27
C ILE A 8 -15.81 -7.00 15.05
N THR A 9 -15.13 -5.90 14.74
CA THR A 9 -14.10 -5.84 13.68
C THR A 9 -12.73 -5.83 14.32
N ASN A 10 -12.17 -6.99 14.53
CA ASN A 10 -10.91 -7.20 15.22
C ASN A 10 -9.99 -8.11 14.40
N GLY A 11 -8.73 -8.15 14.81
CA GLY A 11 -7.67 -8.75 14.01
C GLY A 11 -7.29 -7.85 12.85
N GLY A 12 -6.03 -7.63 12.60
CA GLY A 12 -5.64 -6.73 11.53
C GLY A 12 -4.16 -6.79 11.22
N CYS A 13 -3.86 -6.96 9.93
CA CYS A 13 -2.50 -6.91 9.42
C CYS A 13 -1.80 -5.56 9.65
N VAL A 14 -2.55 -4.49 9.93
CA VAL A 14 -1.99 -3.15 10.15
C VAL A 14 -1.40 -2.93 11.53
N GLU A 15 -1.75 -3.78 12.50
CA GLU A 15 -1.35 -3.60 13.90
C GLU A 15 0.16 -3.77 14.11
N SER A 16 0.78 -4.68 13.37
CA SER A 16 2.22 -4.95 13.41
C SER A 16 2.99 -4.28 12.27
N THR A 17 2.42 -3.25 11.66
CA THR A 17 3.02 -2.51 10.56
C THR A 17 4.37 -1.91 10.96
N SER A 18 5.34 -2.05 10.08
CA SER A 18 6.57 -1.28 10.07
C SER A 18 6.52 -0.23 8.96
N ILE A 19 7.18 0.89 9.18
CA ILE A 19 7.22 2.01 8.24
C ILE A 19 8.66 2.26 7.83
N GLY A 20 8.90 2.40 6.54
CA GLY A 20 10.19 2.80 5.98
C GLY A 20 10.23 4.29 5.64
N SER A 21 11.06 4.64 4.67
CA SER A 21 11.17 6.01 4.15
C SER A 21 11.54 5.98 2.66
N GLN A 22 11.73 7.15 2.07
CA GLN A 22 12.26 7.29 0.71
C GLN A 22 13.52 6.43 0.49
N ASP A 23 14.39 6.35 1.50
CA ASP A 23 15.72 5.74 1.41
C ASP A 23 15.89 4.46 2.25
N GLN A 24 14.83 4.03 2.94
CA GLN A 24 14.86 2.84 3.79
C GLN A 24 13.64 1.95 3.52
N PRO A 25 13.84 0.64 3.36
CA PRO A 25 12.71 -0.29 3.27
C PRO A 25 11.91 -0.35 4.57
N ALA A 26 10.66 -0.72 4.48
CA ALA A 26 9.86 -1.12 5.64
C ALA A 26 10.27 -2.54 6.04
N VAL A 27 10.64 -2.74 7.31
CA VAL A 27 11.18 -4.02 7.77
C VAL A 27 10.07 -5.05 7.92
N PHE A 28 10.16 -6.15 7.19
CA PHE A 28 9.29 -7.30 7.42
C PHE A 28 9.65 -7.99 8.74
N ASN A 29 8.70 -8.05 9.67
CA ASN A 29 8.85 -8.79 10.93
C ASN A 29 7.89 -9.98 10.93
N PRO A 30 8.39 -11.23 10.87
CA PRO A 30 7.54 -12.43 10.90
C PRO A 30 6.93 -12.69 12.28
N MET A 31 7.39 -12.01 13.33
CA MET A 31 6.82 -12.15 14.68
C MET A 31 5.81 -11.03 14.92
N LEU A 32 4.53 -11.38 14.91
CA LEU A 32 3.47 -10.45 15.25
C LEU A 32 3.58 -9.99 16.71
N ARG A 33 3.27 -8.71 16.94
CA ARG A 33 3.21 -8.18 18.30
C ARG A 33 2.12 -8.91 19.09
N PRO A 34 2.39 -9.34 20.34
CA PRO A 34 1.37 -9.93 21.19
C PRO A 34 0.33 -8.87 21.59
N GLY A 35 -0.89 -9.32 21.81
CA GLY A 35 -1.97 -8.48 22.29
C GLY A 35 -2.96 -8.02 21.22
N ASN A 36 -3.79 -7.06 21.60
CA ASN A 36 -4.69 -6.30 20.72
C ASN A 36 -5.74 -7.14 19.96
N GLY A 37 -5.96 -6.84 18.69
CA GLY A 37 -7.03 -7.40 17.88
C GLY A 37 -6.91 -8.92 17.69
N TRP A 38 -5.71 -9.44 17.46
CA TRP A 38 -5.48 -10.87 17.31
C TRP A 38 -5.78 -11.64 18.61
N ASP A 39 -5.34 -11.14 19.76
CA ASP A 39 -5.60 -11.75 21.06
C ASP A 39 -7.10 -11.74 21.40
N LEU A 40 -7.79 -10.66 21.08
CA LEU A 40 -9.23 -10.57 21.26
C LEU A 40 -9.95 -11.63 20.41
N TRP A 41 -9.60 -11.75 19.12
CA TRP A 41 -10.20 -12.74 18.26
C TRP A 41 -9.89 -14.18 18.73
N LYS A 42 -8.65 -14.48 19.11
CA LYS A 42 -8.27 -15.77 19.70
C LYS A 42 -9.11 -16.12 20.93
N LYS A 43 -9.32 -15.17 21.83
CA LYS A 43 -10.15 -15.36 23.05
C LYS A 43 -11.62 -15.59 22.72
N ILE A 44 -12.16 -14.91 21.71
CA ILE A 44 -13.55 -15.09 21.26
C ILE A 44 -13.70 -16.46 20.59
N ALA A 45 -12.82 -16.81 19.66
CA ALA A 45 -12.86 -18.09 18.94
C ALA A 45 -12.62 -19.30 19.85
N ALA A 46 -11.88 -19.12 20.96
CA ALA A 46 -11.69 -20.15 21.96
C ALA A 46 -12.98 -20.49 22.76
N GLN A 47 -13.95 -19.57 22.79
CA GLN A 47 -15.24 -19.77 23.42
C GLN A 47 -16.22 -20.52 22.52
N ASP A 48 -16.20 -20.23 21.23
CA ASP A 48 -17.07 -20.88 20.24
C ASP A 48 -16.40 -20.87 18.86
N PRO A 49 -16.20 -22.06 18.25
CA PRO A 49 -15.56 -22.19 16.93
C PRO A 49 -16.32 -21.50 15.79
N SER A 50 -17.59 -21.14 15.98
CA SER A 50 -18.35 -20.37 14.99
C SER A 50 -17.78 -18.96 14.74
N PHE A 51 -16.97 -18.44 15.67
CA PHE A 51 -16.27 -17.16 15.50
C PHE A 51 -15.00 -17.25 14.64
N GLY A 52 -14.76 -18.38 13.99
CA GLY A 52 -13.72 -18.55 12.99
C GLY A 52 -12.39 -19.06 13.52
N HIS A 53 -11.36 -18.94 12.69
CA HIS A 53 -10.04 -19.55 12.91
C HIS A 53 -8.93 -18.49 12.80
N PRO A 54 -8.70 -17.67 13.84
CA PRO A 54 -7.70 -16.59 13.80
C PRO A 54 -6.28 -17.09 13.48
N GLU A 55 -5.92 -18.30 13.89
CA GLU A 55 -4.61 -18.88 13.64
C GLU A 55 -4.27 -18.98 12.15
N LYS A 56 -5.26 -19.15 11.28
CA LYS A 56 -5.04 -19.16 9.82
C LYS A 56 -4.54 -17.83 9.27
N PHE A 57 -4.75 -16.75 10.00
CA PHE A 57 -4.40 -15.38 9.56
C PHE A 57 -3.15 -14.85 10.26
N CYS A 58 -2.90 -15.24 11.51
CA CYS A 58 -1.83 -14.67 12.31
C CYS A 58 -0.67 -15.61 12.63
N SER A 59 -0.74 -16.90 12.23
CA SER A 59 0.34 -17.86 12.54
C SER A 59 1.44 -17.93 11.48
N GLN A 60 1.17 -17.47 10.25
CA GLN A 60 2.09 -17.56 9.12
C GLN A 60 2.18 -16.22 8.37
N PRO A 61 2.76 -15.16 8.97
CA PRO A 61 2.88 -13.85 8.33
C PRO A 61 3.56 -13.88 6.96
N GLU A 62 4.46 -14.83 6.75
CA GLU A 62 5.10 -15.05 5.43
C GLU A 62 4.10 -15.28 4.29
N LEU A 63 2.92 -15.84 4.60
CA LEU A 63 1.89 -16.15 3.60
C LEU A 63 0.79 -15.08 3.52
N SER A 64 0.69 -14.20 4.50
CA SER A 64 -0.40 -13.23 4.62
C SER A 64 0.05 -11.77 4.50
N ASN A 65 1.36 -11.52 4.47
CA ASN A 65 1.87 -10.16 4.39
C ASN A 65 1.58 -9.49 3.05
N TRP A 66 1.54 -8.20 3.08
CA TRP A 66 1.47 -7.34 1.92
C TRP A 66 2.18 -6.03 2.20
N GLU A 67 2.56 -5.31 1.17
CA GLU A 67 3.24 -4.04 1.33
C GLU A 67 2.50 -2.95 0.59
N SER A 68 2.42 -1.78 1.20
CA SER A 68 1.90 -0.58 0.57
C SER A 68 2.93 0.54 0.61
N ALA A 69 2.68 1.58 -0.17
CA ALA A 69 3.40 2.83 -0.04
C ALA A 69 2.48 4.01 -0.35
N THR A 70 2.76 5.13 0.29
CA THR A 70 2.19 6.42 -0.07
C THR A 70 3.21 7.20 -0.87
N ILE A 71 2.86 7.51 -2.11
CA ILE A 71 3.68 8.34 -3.01
C ILE A 71 3.10 9.74 -3.01
N THR A 72 3.85 10.71 -2.51
CA THR A 72 3.50 12.13 -2.59
C THR A 72 4.23 12.74 -3.77
N THR A 73 3.50 13.23 -4.78
CA THR A 73 4.13 13.97 -5.89
C THR A 73 4.51 15.37 -5.45
N LEU A 74 5.68 15.84 -5.88
CA LEU A 74 6.22 17.14 -5.48
C LEU A 74 6.02 18.24 -6.55
N ASP A 75 5.74 17.81 -7.77
CA ASP A 75 5.54 18.68 -8.94
C ASP A 75 4.47 18.08 -9.89
N ASP A 76 4.35 18.64 -11.10
CA ASP A 76 3.35 18.25 -12.11
C ASP A 76 3.87 17.22 -13.14
N LYS A 77 5.11 16.77 -13.03
CA LYS A 77 5.71 15.83 -13.99
C LYS A 77 5.05 14.44 -13.93
N ILE A 78 4.87 13.88 -12.74
CA ILE A 78 4.21 12.58 -12.55
C ILE A 78 2.69 12.65 -12.81
N PRO A 79 1.94 13.68 -12.34
CA PRO A 79 0.50 13.81 -12.56
C PRO A 79 0.05 13.69 -14.01
N GLN A 80 0.86 14.11 -14.98
CA GLN A 80 0.51 14.00 -16.41
C GLN A 80 0.38 12.53 -16.87
N TYR A 81 1.17 11.59 -16.32
CA TYR A 81 1.06 10.17 -16.64
C TYR A 81 -0.22 9.58 -16.05
N ILE A 82 -0.56 9.95 -14.81
CA ILE A 82 -1.83 9.59 -14.18
C ILE A 82 -3.01 10.07 -15.06
N LYS A 83 -2.97 11.30 -15.52
CA LYS A 83 -3.98 11.90 -16.42
C LYS A 83 -4.11 11.12 -17.74
N LYS A 84 -2.99 10.65 -18.32
CA LYS A 84 -3.03 9.83 -19.54
C LYS A 84 -3.80 8.51 -19.34
N ILE A 85 -3.65 7.86 -18.17
CA ILE A 85 -4.33 6.60 -17.84
C ILE A 85 -5.78 6.84 -17.47
N CYS A 86 -6.05 7.72 -16.51
CA CYS A 86 -7.37 7.91 -15.93
C CYS A 86 -8.30 8.76 -16.80
N LYS A 87 -7.75 9.50 -17.79
CA LYS A 87 -8.49 10.47 -18.62
C LYS A 87 -9.20 11.57 -17.80
N ARG A 88 -8.74 11.81 -16.59
CA ARG A 88 -9.26 12.80 -15.64
C ARG A 88 -8.12 13.65 -15.12
N ASP A 89 -8.40 14.91 -14.84
CA ASP A 89 -7.42 15.81 -14.24
C ASP A 89 -7.26 15.46 -12.74
N PRO A 90 -6.06 15.07 -12.28
CA PRO A 90 -5.82 14.74 -10.88
C PRO A 90 -6.07 15.91 -9.91
N PHE A 91 -6.02 17.13 -10.39
CA PHE A 91 -6.21 18.36 -9.59
C PHE A 91 -7.64 18.93 -9.65
N SER A 92 -8.56 18.24 -10.33
CA SER A 92 -9.94 18.71 -10.52
C SER A 92 -10.81 18.75 -9.26
N GLY A 93 -10.34 18.18 -8.13
CA GLY A 93 -11.14 18.03 -6.92
C GLY A 93 -12.19 16.92 -6.99
N HIS A 94 -12.12 16.07 -8.00
CA HIS A 94 -12.97 14.88 -8.18
C HIS A 94 -12.15 13.59 -8.02
N THR A 95 -12.83 12.45 -7.86
CA THR A 95 -12.18 11.13 -7.84
C THR A 95 -11.47 10.87 -9.16
N VAL A 96 -10.20 10.48 -9.11
CA VAL A 96 -9.35 10.30 -10.29
C VAL A 96 -9.43 8.89 -10.84
N THR A 97 -9.10 7.87 -10.03
CA THR A 97 -9.13 6.48 -10.48
C THR A 97 -10.53 5.86 -10.50
N GLY A 98 -11.46 6.37 -9.71
CA GLY A 98 -12.80 5.81 -9.56
C GLY A 98 -12.87 4.48 -8.80
N GLY A 99 -11.73 3.93 -8.44
CA GLY A 99 -11.50 2.67 -7.74
C GLY A 99 -10.03 2.32 -7.76
N ILE A 100 -9.71 1.06 -7.49
CA ILE A 100 -8.35 0.54 -7.53
C ILE A 100 -7.98 0.20 -8.97
N VAL A 101 -6.81 0.61 -9.41
CA VAL A 101 -6.21 0.24 -10.69
C VAL A 101 -5.17 -0.85 -10.42
N THR A 102 -5.44 -2.07 -10.87
CA THR A 102 -4.51 -3.19 -10.75
C THR A 102 -3.73 -3.35 -12.03
N VAL A 103 -2.42 -3.45 -11.91
CA VAL A 103 -1.52 -3.71 -13.03
C VAL A 103 -1.45 -5.22 -13.26
N LYS A 104 -2.12 -5.68 -14.30
CA LYS A 104 -2.30 -7.11 -14.59
C LYS A 104 -0.99 -7.88 -14.73
N ASP A 105 -0.01 -7.26 -15.36
CA ASP A 105 1.26 -7.90 -15.71
C ASP A 105 2.38 -7.61 -14.68
N SER A 106 2.05 -6.98 -13.54
CA SER A 106 3.01 -6.74 -12.47
C SER A 106 3.32 -8.01 -11.68
N SER A 107 4.60 -8.33 -11.55
CA SER A 107 5.08 -9.44 -10.72
C SER A 107 4.73 -9.28 -9.23
N TRP A 108 4.54 -8.04 -8.75
CA TRP A 108 4.07 -7.75 -7.40
C TRP A 108 2.54 -7.79 -7.25
N LEU A 109 1.81 -7.99 -8.36
CA LEU A 109 0.37 -7.69 -8.42
C LEU A 109 0.10 -6.28 -7.90
N LEU A 110 0.88 -5.32 -8.43
CA LEU A 110 0.85 -3.93 -8.01
C LEU A 110 -0.50 -3.31 -8.32
N SER A 111 -1.07 -2.65 -7.33
CA SER A 111 -2.31 -1.91 -7.46
C SER A 111 -2.14 -0.51 -6.90
N TRP A 112 -2.89 0.45 -7.42
CA TRP A 112 -2.82 1.81 -6.94
C TRP A 112 -4.17 2.53 -7.05
N THR A 113 -4.32 3.59 -6.28
CA THR A 113 -5.50 4.44 -6.32
C THR A 113 -5.15 5.88 -6.01
N LEU A 114 -5.90 6.77 -6.64
CA LEU A 114 -5.85 8.20 -6.38
C LEU A 114 -7.27 8.70 -6.17
N ASN A 115 -7.59 8.94 -4.92
CA ASN A 115 -8.86 9.51 -4.50
C ASN A 115 -8.94 11.00 -4.84
N ARG A 116 -10.05 11.64 -4.47
CA ARG A 116 -10.20 13.08 -4.59
C ARG A 116 -9.07 13.81 -3.85
N GLN A 117 -8.41 14.73 -4.52
CA GLN A 117 -7.38 15.60 -3.96
C GLN A 117 -7.97 17.02 -3.75
N GLN A 118 -7.66 17.71 -2.73
CA GLN A 118 -6.71 17.36 -1.67
C GLN A 118 -7.34 16.37 -0.68
N GLN A 119 -6.57 15.41 -0.23
CA GLN A 119 -7.00 14.40 0.70
C GLN A 119 -6.83 14.84 2.16
N PHE A 120 -5.84 15.67 2.44
CA PHE A 120 -5.53 16.20 3.75
C PHE A 120 -5.71 17.71 3.80
N ARG A 121 -6.08 18.25 4.97
CA ARG A 121 -6.38 19.67 5.17
C ARG A 121 -5.23 20.59 4.74
N ASP A 122 -4.01 20.24 5.09
CA ASP A 122 -2.82 21.06 4.85
C ASP A 122 -1.99 20.60 3.66
N GLN A 123 -2.54 19.72 2.83
CA GLN A 123 -1.88 19.24 1.62
C GLN A 123 -1.75 20.38 0.60
N PRO A 124 -0.53 20.65 0.09
CA PRO A 124 -0.32 21.61 -0.97
C PRO A 124 -1.16 21.28 -2.23
N LYS A 125 -1.70 22.31 -2.88
CA LYS A 125 -2.61 22.14 -4.05
C LYS A 125 -1.95 21.50 -5.26
N ASN A 126 -0.63 21.59 -5.36
CA ASN A 126 0.17 21.02 -6.45
C ASN A 126 0.71 19.61 -6.13
N GLN A 127 0.33 19.02 -5.01
CA GLN A 127 0.77 17.68 -4.60
C GLN A 127 -0.40 16.70 -4.62
N LEU A 128 -0.10 15.47 -5.02
CA LEU A 128 -1.03 14.35 -4.99
C LEU A 128 -0.51 13.29 -4.00
N CYS A 129 -1.43 12.65 -3.27
CA CYS A 129 -1.14 11.49 -2.46
C CYS A 129 -1.70 10.24 -3.15
N VAL A 130 -0.83 9.45 -3.77
CA VAL A 130 -1.16 8.19 -4.42
C VAL A 130 -0.89 7.06 -3.44
N TRP A 131 -1.85 6.16 -3.28
CA TRP A 131 -1.65 4.93 -2.53
C TRP A 131 -1.38 3.78 -3.49
N VAL A 132 -0.28 3.08 -3.28
CA VAL A 132 0.10 1.88 -4.02
C VAL A 132 0.25 0.70 -3.07
N TYR A 133 0.03 -0.53 -3.56
CA TYR A 133 0.31 -1.74 -2.79
C TYR A 133 0.62 -2.92 -3.70
N GLY A 134 1.39 -3.87 -3.17
CA GLY A 134 1.66 -5.15 -3.80
C GLY A 134 1.29 -6.31 -2.88
N LEU A 135 0.69 -7.35 -3.44
CA LEU A 135 0.30 -8.55 -2.69
C LEU A 135 1.36 -9.65 -2.72
N PHE A 136 2.26 -9.64 -3.70
CA PHE A 136 3.37 -10.58 -3.82
C PHE A 136 4.68 -9.88 -3.43
N SER A 137 4.79 -9.56 -2.13
CA SER A 137 5.90 -8.78 -1.60
C SER A 137 7.27 -9.50 -1.70
N ASP A 138 7.26 -10.83 -1.86
CA ASP A 138 8.43 -11.69 -1.99
C ASP A 138 8.94 -11.85 -3.43
N LYS A 139 8.19 -11.38 -4.42
CA LYS A 139 8.55 -11.50 -5.84
C LYS A 139 9.46 -10.36 -6.29
N PRO A 140 10.44 -10.63 -7.17
CA PRO A 140 11.20 -9.54 -7.80
C PRO A 140 10.30 -8.69 -8.69
N GLY A 141 10.51 -7.37 -8.63
CA GLY A 141 9.80 -6.42 -9.50
C GLY A 141 10.17 -6.56 -10.98
N ASP A 142 9.37 -5.96 -11.83
CA ASP A 142 9.59 -6.01 -13.29
C ASP A 142 10.65 -5.00 -13.74
N TYR A 143 10.79 -3.90 -13.04
CA TYR A 143 11.81 -2.87 -13.27
C TYR A 143 12.96 -2.97 -12.30
N VAL A 144 12.69 -2.90 -10.98
CA VAL A 144 13.75 -2.88 -9.96
C VAL A 144 14.39 -4.24 -9.70
N LYS A 145 13.81 -5.35 -10.18
CA LYS A 145 14.36 -6.73 -10.09
C LYS A 145 14.64 -7.20 -8.65
N LYS A 146 13.94 -6.65 -7.66
CA LYS A 146 14.13 -6.87 -6.24
C LYS A 146 12.77 -7.15 -5.59
N PRO A 147 12.67 -8.01 -4.55
CA PRO A 147 11.41 -8.19 -3.82
C PRO A 147 10.88 -6.86 -3.27
N MET A 148 9.56 -6.65 -3.34
CA MET A 148 8.98 -5.39 -2.88
C MET A 148 9.34 -5.10 -1.42
N ARG A 149 9.28 -6.12 -0.57
CA ARG A 149 9.60 -6.01 0.88
C ARG A 149 11.05 -5.64 1.21
N ASP A 150 11.95 -5.69 0.22
CA ASP A 150 13.33 -5.29 0.36
C ASP A 150 13.60 -3.91 -0.28
N CYS A 151 12.57 -3.31 -0.90
CA CYS A 151 12.67 -2.05 -1.60
C CYS A 151 12.55 -0.85 -0.67
N THR A 152 13.36 0.18 -0.95
CA THR A 152 13.15 1.53 -0.39
C THR A 152 11.90 2.17 -0.99
N GLY A 153 11.41 3.25 -0.38
CA GLY A 153 10.29 4.00 -0.97
C GLY A 153 10.59 4.47 -2.40
N ARG A 154 11.82 4.92 -2.65
CA ARG A 154 12.26 5.32 -4.00
C ARG A 154 12.15 4.17 -5.00
N GLU A 155 12.60 2.98 -4.65
CA GLU A 155 12.54 1.81 -5.53
C GLU A 155 11.10 1.38 -5.81
N ILE A 156 10.21 1.46 -4.81
CA ILE A 156 8.77 1.21 -5.03
C ILE A 156 8.17 2.26 -5.97
N CYS A 157 8.56 3.52 -5.82
CA CYS A 157 8.15 4.58 -6.74
C CYS A 157 8.63 4.29 -8.18
N MET A 158 9.89 3.88 -8.37
CA MET A 158 10.44 3.52 -9.68
C MET A 158 9.64 2.41 -10.35
N GLU A 159 9.33 1.34 -9.63
CA GLU A 159 8.50 0.25 -10.14
C GLU A 159 7.11 0.73 -10.55
N TRP A 160 6.47 1.56 -9.73
CA TRP A 160 5.16 2.13 -10.06
C TRP A 160 5.23 3.05 -11.29
N LEU A 161 6.25 3.91 -11.39
CA LEU A 161 6.46 4.79 -12.54
C LEU A 161 6.62 4.00 -13.85
N TYR A 162 7.36 2.90 -13.81
CA TYR A 162 7.49 1.98 -14.93
C TYR A 162 6.11 1.49 -15.40
N HIS A 163 5.29 1.03 -14.46
CA HIS A 163 3.97 0.50 -14.78
C HIS A 163 2.93 1.54 -15.22
N ILE A 164 3.12 2.81 -14.89
CA ILE A 164 2.26 3.89 -15.41
C ILE A 164 2.76 4.48 -16.74
N GLY A 165 3.81 3.88 -17.32
CA GLY A 165 4.31 4.19 -18.65
C GLY A 165 5.21 5.43 -18.74
N VAL A 166 5.97 5.68 -17.67
CA VAL A 166 7.09 6.63 -17.69
C VAL A 166 8.23 6.02 -18.52
N PRO A 167 8.90 6.77 -19.43
CA PRO A 167 10.09 6.31 -20.11
C PRO A 167 11.17 5.87 -19.12
N GLU A 168 11.86 4.76 -19.39
CA GLU A 168 12.83 4.17 -18.46
C GLU A 168 13.96 5.16 -18.10
N GLU A 169 14.39 5.99 -19.05
CA GLU A 169 15.40 7.02 -18.86
C GLU A 169 15.00 8.11 -17.85
N ASP A 170 13.69 8.34 -17.65
CA ASP A 170 13.17 9.39 -16.76
C ASP A 170 12.82 8.86 -15.36
N ILE A 171 12.68 7.54 -15.19
CA ILE A 171 12.16 6.92 -13.97
C ILE A 171 12.98 7.30 -12.73
N ALA A 172 14.30 7.14 -12.81
CA ALA A 172 15.18 7.39 -11.68
C ALA A 172 15.15 8.86 -11.23
N GLU A 173 15.18 9.80 -12.19
CA GLU A 173 15.10 11.24 -11.91
C GLU A 173 13.77 11.61 -11.27
N LEU A 174 12.66 11.11 -11.82
CA LEU A 174 11.33 11.41 -11.29
C LEU A 174 11.12 10.84 -9.87
N ALA A 175 11.59 9.61 -9.62
CA ALA A 175 11.50 9.00 -8.29
C ALA A 175 12.35 9.74 -7.24
N GLU A 176 13.47 10.35 -7.67
CA GLU A 176 14.38 11.09 -6.80
C GLU A 176 13.88 12.49 -6.48
N HIS A 177 13.41 13.23 -7.50
CA HIS A 177 13.20 14.68 -7.40
C HIS A 177 11.73 15.11 -7.47
N SER A 178 10.84 14.28 -8.04
CA SER A 178 9.42 14.61 -8.25
C SER A 178 8.47 13.82 -7.34
N ALA A 179 8.99 12.95 -6.46
CA ALA A 179 8.19 12.18 -5.51
C ALA A 179 8.92 11.99 -4.17
N ASN A 180 8.12 11.84 -3.12
CA ASN A 180 8.56 11.28 -1.85
C ASN A 180 7.67 10.10 -1.51
N THR A 181 8.28 8.95 -1.23
CA THR A 181 7.56 7.69 -1.04
C THR A 181 7.87 7.06 0.30
N VAL A 182 6.83 6.70 1.02
CA VAL A 182 6.93 6.07 2.34
C VAL A 182 6.30 4.68 2.27
N PRO A 183 7.10 3.61 2.31
CA PRO A 183 6.60 2.24 2.35
C PRO A 183 6.09 1.85 3.73
N ALA A 184 5.14 0.92 3.76
CA ALA A 184 4.60 0.32 4.97
C ALA A 184 4.38 -1.17 4.73
N MET A 185 5.07 -2.01 5.51
CA MET A 185 4.97 -3.46 5.48
C MET A 185 3.97 -3.93 6.53
N MET A 186 2.98 -4.67 6.08
CA MET A 186 1.92 -5.23 6.91
C MET A 186 2.03 -6.76 6.90
N PRO A 187 2.49 -7.34 8.01
CA PRO A 187 2.62 -8.79 8.14
C PRO A 187 1.29 -9.51 8.34
#